data_9f7fc19a7bdc643a8081d538855b4a55
#
_entry.id   9f7fc19a7bdc643a8081d538855b4a55
#
_cell.length_a   1.000
_cell.length_b   1.000
_cell.length_c   1.000
_cell.angle_alpha   90.00
_cell.angle_beta   90.00
_cell.angle_gamma   90.00
#
_symmetry.space_group_name_H-M   'P 1'
#
loop_
_entity.id
_entity.type
_entity.pdbx_description
1 polymer ?
#
loop_
_entity_poly.entity_id
_entity_poly.type
_entity_poly.pdbx_seq_one_letter_code
_entity_poly.pdbx_strand_id
1 'polypeptide(L)'
;HLIERIVYQKHAGDTIDAIKAFSDYRRVDGVLLPFIERSGNPGEEHTVTLDRRTLLKQVDAANFAIPFRQDYELPASGAVTVPTEGGVIVHANVNGKGPYRVLFDTGSVNLLSAEFAKKMGLRLDGDTRKFGTVGGPVDAQTAHVDTLQIGGLVLHDQTFYVIQQPWGGKDDPIGAVGYEVMRRLAVNIDYQHAQLTFYDAPKFSYSGHGVKLPLVIDGQAIEVKASIGAASGLFTLDTGNQVAFWLEPGFVKANNLIEQLGAHYRGYSGEGYGGPTPEAYYARVKTLQLGDTEVDNVIADLYTGDPAPGENAGNIGRSILQQFNVTIDLMRGELYLEKNDAWGKPGIFNRAGIVINPIDQGQKIMTVLPGCPGEAAGLKVGDIITGIGDKNPAPPGDDPDEPAFLQPVGTIVHLTVKRGDATLRIDVKLTDVL
;
A
#
# COMPACT_ATOMS: atom_id res chain seq x y z
N HIS A 1 40.85 -17.96 0.36
CA HIS A 1 39.56 -18.40 0.90
C HIS A 1 38.47 -18.03 -0.12
N LEU A 2 37.58 -18.98 -0.41
CA LEU A 2 36.42 -18.77 -1.27
C LEU A 2 35.22 -18.44 -0.40
N ILE A 3 34.35 -17.56 -0.88
CA ILE A 3 33.07 -17.29 -0.21
C ILE A 3 32.13 -18.44 -0.56
N GLU A 4 31.77 -19.26 0.43
CA GLU A 4 30.85 -20.38 0.22
C GLU A 4 29.41 -19.96 0.54
N ARG A 5 29.23 -19.04 1.49
CA ARG A 5 27.90 -18.60 1.94
C ARG A 5 27.96 -17.18 2.52
N ILE A 6 26.95 -16.40 2.22
CA ILE A 6 26.62 -15.14 2.88
C ILE A 6 25.22 -15.29 3.50
N VAL A 7 25.10 -14.89 4.76
CA VAL A 7 23.82 -14.83 5.47
C VAL A 7 23.62 -13.37 5.85
N TYR A 8 22.45 -12.82 5.58
CA TYR A 8 22.15 -11.42 5.87
C TYR A 8 20.66 -11.24 6.18
N GLN A 9 20.34 -10.24 6.97
CA GLN A 9 18.98 -9.81 7.21
C GLN A 9 18.57 -8.85 6.08
N LYS A 10 17.41 -9.06 5.47
CA LYS A 10 16.86 -8.16 4.46
C LYS A 10 16.41 -6.84 5.08
N HIS A 11 15.74 -6.95 6.23
CA HIS A 11 15.22 -5.81 6.97
C HIS A 11 15.66 -5.87 8.43
N ALA A 12 15.74 -4.71 9.08
CA ALA A 12 16.03 -4.65 10.51
C ALA A 12 14.86 -5.26 11.31
N GLY A 13 15.14 -6.33 12.05
CA GLY A 13 14.12 -7.05 12.81
C GLY A 13 13.68 -8.37 12.20
N ASP A 14 14.13 -8.72 10.99
CA ASP A 14 13.89 -10.03 10.40
C ASP A 14 14.37 -11.15 11.35
N THR A 15 13.52 -12.15 11.54
CA THR A 15 13.85 -13.36 12.29
C THR A 15 14.46 -14.44 11.41
N ILE A 16 14.41 -14.26 10.09
CA ILE A 16 14.89 -15.20 9.08
C ILE A 16 15.97 -14.53 8.24
N ASP A 17 17.16 -15.13 8.26
CA ASP A 17 18.28 -14.69 7.46
C ASP A 17 18.11 -15.13 6.00
N ALA A 18 18.24 -14.20 5.06
CA ALA A 18 18.37 -14.56 3.65
C ALA A 18 19.74 -15.22 3.40
N ILE A 19 19.76 -16.17 2.48
CA ILE A 19 20.96 -16.94 2.13
C ILE A 19 21.39 -16.61 0.71
N LYS A 20 22.70 -16.45 0.56
CA LYS A 20 23.37 -16.48 -0.74
C LYS A 20 24.54 -17.44 -0.66
N ALA A 21 24.44 -18.58 -1.35
CA ALA A 21 25.45 -19.62 -1.32
C ALA A 21 26.06 -19.81 -2.72
N PHE A 22 27.35 -20.08 -2.75
CA PHE A 22 28.13 -20.20 -3.97
C PHE A 22 28.86 -21.54 -4.00
N SER A 23 28.86 -22.19 -5.19
CA SER A 23 29.56 -23.47 -5.39
C SER A 23 30.02 -23.64 -6.83
N ASP A 24 30.62 -24.77 -7.16
CA ASP A 24 31.18 -25.07 -8.47
C ASP A 24 32.13 -23.95 -8.98
N TYR A 25 33.19 -23.72 -8.21
CA TYR A 25 34.18 -22.72 -8.55
C TYR A 25 35.12 -23.21 -9.69
N ARG A 26 35.13 -22.46 -10.79
CA ARG A 26 35.95 -22.72 -11.96
C ARG A 26 36.89 -21.54 -12.21
N ARG A 27 38.09 -21.81 -12.80
CA ARG A 27 39.00 -20.76 -13.25
C ARG A 27 38.55 -20.16 -14.56
N VAL A 28 38.37 -18.84 -14.56
CA VAL A 28 38.09 -18.01 -15.73
C VAL A 28 39.17 -16.93 -15.79
N ASP A 29 40.02 -16.97 -16.81
CA ASP A 29 41.15 -16.01 -16.96
C ASP A 29 41.99 -15.81 -15.68
N GLY A 30 42.25 -16.93 -14.96
CA GLY A 30 43.06 -16.96 -13.75
C GLY A 30 42.28 -16.66 -12.45
N VAL A 31 41.05 -16.17 -12.52
CA VAL A 31 40.20 -15.88 -11.36
C VAL A 31 39.25 -17.04 -11.08
N LEU A 32 39.12 -17.45 -9.82
CA LEU A 32 38.13 -18.44 -9.40
C LEU A 32 36.77 -17.78 -9.23
N LEU A 33 35.80 -18.21 -10.02
CA LEU A 33 34.42 -17.72 -10.01
C LEU A 33 33.44 -18.86 -9.77
N PRO A 34 32.37 -18.66 -8.98
CA PRO A 34 31.34 -19.66 -8.78
C PRO A 34 30.48 -19.80 -10.04
N PHE A 35 30.04 -21.02 -10.34
CA PHE A 35 29.13 -21.32 -11.45
C PHE A 35 27.74 -21.76 -10.99
N ILE A 36 27.58 -22.01 -9.67
CA ILE A 36 26.30 -22.24 -9.05
C ILE A 36 26.09 -21.20 -7.96
N GLU A 37 24.98 -20.51 -8.01
CA GLU A 37 24.52 -19.58 -7.00
C GLU A 37 23.14 -20.04 -6.51
N ARG A 38 22.97 -20.15 -5.19
CA ARG A 38 21.70 -20.42 -4.53
C ARG A 38 21.35 -19.24 -3.65
N SER A 39 20.18 -18.66 -3.84
CA SER A 39 19.74 -17.47 -3.07
C SER A 39 18.25 -17.53 -2.76
N GLY A 40 17.85 -16.91 -1.66
CA GLY A 40 16.47 -16.82 -1.18
C GLY A 40 16.37 -16.93 0.33
N ASN A 41 15.15 -16.99 0.81
CA ASN A 41 14.88 -17.29 2.23
C ASN A 41 15.07 -18.79 2.49
N PRO A 42 15.41 -19.21 3.73
CA PRO A 42 15.52 -20.63 4.07
C PRO A 42 14.23 -21.40 3.70
N GLY A 43 14.37 -22.42 2.87
CA GLY A 43 13.25 -23.25 2.37
C GLY A 43 12.59 -22.75 1.08
N GLU A 44 12.96 -21.57 0.59
CA GLU A 44 12.45 -20.97 -0.66
C GLU A 44 13.59 -20.56 -1.60
N GLU A 45 14.74 -21.22 -1.48
CA GLU A 45 15.90 -20.86 -2.28
C GLU A 45 15.77 -21.33 -3.74
N HIS A 46 16.21 -20.50 -4.65
CA HIS A 46 16.38 -20.85 -6.06
C HIS A 46 17.85 -21.03 -6.39
N THR A 47 18.10 -21.95 -7.29
CA THR A 47 19.45 -22.25 -7.78
C THR A 47 19.59 -21.77 -9.21
N VAL A 48 20.61 -20.95 -9.45
CA VAL A 48 21.02 -20.52 -10.79
C VAL A 48 22.32 -21.24 -11.13
N THR A 49 22.32 -21.99 -12.22
CA THR A 49 23.51 -22.62 -12.77
C THR A 49 23.94 -21.86 -14.03
N LEU A 50 25.21 -21.46 -14.08
CA LEU A 50 25.77 -20.70 -15.18
C LEU A 50 26.61 -21.61 -16.08
N ASP A 51 26.31 -21.63 -17.37
CA ASP A 51 27.09 -22.41 -18.35
C ASP A 51 28.43 -21.76 -18.63
N ARG A 52 28.49 -20.43 -18.62
CA ARG A 52 29.69 -19.67 -18.96
C ARG A 52 29.78 -18.37 -18.14
N ARG A 53 31.02 -18.03 -17.73
CA ARG A 53 31.42 -16.69 -17.26
C ARG A 53 32.56 -16.15 -18.09
N THR A 54 32.57 -14.83 -18.32
CA THR A 54 33.64 -14.17 -19.07
C THR A 54 34.06 -12.93 -18.26
N LEU A 55 35.39 -12.77 -18.08
CA LEU A 55 35.95 -11.54 -17.50
C LEU A 55 36.14 -10.51 -18.61
N LEU A 56 35.51 -9.36 -18.45
CA LEU A 56 35.71 -8.23 -19.35
C LEU A 56 36.96 -7.47 -18.92
N LYS A 57 37.91 -7.32 -19.84
CA LYS A 57 39.15 -6.54 -19.58
C LYS A 57 38.89 -5.05 -19.50
N GLN A 58 37.84 -4.60 -20.12
CA GLN A 58 37.40 -3.20 -20.12
C GLN A 58 35.88 -3.18 -20.11
N VAL A 59 35.33 -2.33 -19.29
CA VAL A 59 33.88 -2.21 -19.12
C VAL A 59 33.48 -0.79 -19.49
N ASP A 60 32.60 -0.66 -20.46
CA ASP A 60 31.95 0.61 -20.76
C ASP A 60 30.88 0.88 -19.67
N ALA A 61 30.92 2.07 -19.07
CA ALA A 61 29.93 2.52 -18.10
C ALA A 61 28.48 2.43 -18.67
N ALA A 62 28.32 2.60 -19.98
CA ALA A 62 27.03 2.42 -20.67
C ALA A 62 26.45 1.00 -20.53
N ASN A 63 27.31 -0.03 -20.32
CA ASN A 63 26.84 -1.41 -20.09
C ASN A 63 26.17 -1.60 -18.71
N PHE A 64 26.34 -0.64 -17.81
CA PHE A 64 25.68 -0.61 -16.48
C PHE A 64 24.62 0.48 -16.38
N ALA A 65 24.37 1.21 -17.46
CA ALA A 65 23.22 2.07 -17.52
C ALA A 65 21.95 1.20 -17.35
N ILE A 66 21.09 1.57 -16.44
CA ILE A 66 19.78 0.93 -16.29
C ILE A 66 19.09 1.06 -17.65
N PRO A 67 18.71 -0.05 -18.32
CA PRO A 67 18.04 0.03 -19.60
C PRO A 67 16.70 0.74 -19.39
N PHE A 68 16.66 2.00 -19.78
CA PHE A 68 15.43 2.79 -19.74
C PHE A 68 14.58 2.37 -20.95
N ARG A 69 13.49 1.67 -20.68
CA ARG A 69 12.51 1.31 -21.70
C ARG A 69 11.48 2.44 -21.81
N GLN A 70 11.54 3.18 -22.91
CA GLN A 70 10.54 4.20 -23.23
C GLN A 70 9.37 3.51 -23.96
N ASP A 71 8.54 2.80 -23.18
CA ASP A 71 7.30 2.17 -23.63
C ASP A 71 6.07 3.00 -23.22
N TYR A 72 6.23 4.33 -23.29
CA TYR A 72 5.17 5.29 -23.01
C TYR A 72 5.30 6.54 -23.89
N GLU A 73 4.16 7.21 -24.06
CA GLU A 73 4.04 8.51 -24.72
C GLU A 73 3.54 9.54 -23.72
N LEU A 74 4.15 10.70 -23.74
CA LEU A 74 3.73 11.89 -23.00
C LEU A 74 3.52 13.04 -23.98
N PRO A 75 2.68 14.04 -23.64
CA PRO A 75 2.62 15.31 -24.37
C PRO A 75 4.00 15.95 -24.52
N ALA A 76 4.15 16.83 -25.50
CA ALA A 76 5.42 17.52 -25.77
C ALA A 76 5.96 18.33 -24.58
N SER A 77 5.10 18.67 -23.61
CA SER A 77 5.48 19.29 -22.33
C SER A 77 6.36 18.38 -21.45
N GLY A 78 6.37 17.05 -21.70
CA GLY A 78 7.04 16.07 -20.87
C GLY A 78 6.32 15.76 -19.54
N ALA A 79 5.10 16.24 -19.38
CA ALA A 79 4.26 16.00 -18.21
C ALA A 79 2.78 15.96 -18.55
N VAL A 80 2.01 15.24 -17.75
CA VAL A 80 0.54 15.23 -17.80
C VAL A 80 -0.04 15.20 -16.41
N THR A 81 -0.99 16.09 -16.13
CA THR A 81 -1.75 16.14 -14.89
C THR A 81 -3.17 15.65 -15.16
N VAL A 82 -3.67 14.79 -14.28
CA VAL A 82 -5.04 14.26 -14.32
C VAL A 82 -5.72 14.49 -12.97
N PRO A 83 -7.05 14.69 -12.94
CA PRO A 83 -7.79 14.75 -11.69
C PRO A 83 -7.85 13.36 -11.04
N THR A 84 -7.97 13.35 -9.69
CA THR A 84 -8.20 12.14 -8.89
C THR A 84 -9.54 12.23 -8.17
N GLU A 85 -10.12 11.07 -7.84
CA GLU A 85 -11.30 10.92 -7.01
C GLU A 85 -10.93 10.11 -5.76
N GLY A 86 -11.64 10.30 -4.64
CA GLY A 86 -11.54 9.47 -3.43
C GLY A 86 -10.12 9.15 -2.99
N GLY A 87 -9.22 10.12 -3.03
CA GLY A 87 -7.78 9.92 -2.80
C GLY A 87 -6.99 9.86 -4.09
N VAL A 88 -6.78 8.69 -4.67
CA VAL A 88 -5.90 8.51 -5.85
C VAL A 88 -6.52 7.62 -6.95
N ILE A 89 -7.83 7.66 -7.09
CA ILE A 89 -8.52 7.00 -8.21
C ILE A 89 -8.41 7.90 -9.46
N VAL A 90 -7.93 7.33 -10.55
CA VAL A 90 -7.82 7.98 -11.86
C VAL A 90 -8.73 7.31 -12.89
N HIS A 91 -8.99 7.99 -13.99
CA HIS A 91 -9.73 7.44 -15.11
C HIS A 91 -8.77 7.02 -16.23
N ALA A 92 -8.89 5.76 -16.65
CA ALA A 92 -8.02 5.18 -17.68
C ALA A 92 -8.82 4.49 -18.80
N ASN A 93 -8.28 4.55 -20.01
CA ASN A 93 -8.74 3.72 -21.11
C ASN A 93 -7.82 2.48 -21.22
N VAL A 94 -8.42 1.30 -21.36
CA VAL A 94 -7.72 0.03 -21.55
C VAL A 94 -8.00 -0.47 -22.97
N ASN A 95 -6.97 -0.63 -23.79
CA ASN A 95 -7.08 -1.01 -25.21
C ASN A 95 -8.13 -0.16 -25.96
N GLY A 96 -8.07 1.17 -25.76
CA GLY A 96 -8.95 2.15 -26.39
C GLY A 96 -10.39 2.18 -25.88
N LYS A 97 -10.74 1.40 -24.87
CA LYS A 97 -12.08 1.39 -24.26
C LYS A 97 -12.04 2.00 -22.86
N GLY A 98 -13.07 2.74 -22.49
CA GLY A 98 -13.18 3.42 -21.19
C GLY A 98 -13.96 4.75 -21.31
N PRO A 99 -13.74 5.71 -20.36
CA PRO A 99 -12.81 5.59 -19.24
C PRO A 99 -13.33 4.66 -18.12
N TYR A 100 -12.41 4.00 -17.46
CA TYR A 100 -12.66 3.15 -16.29
C TYR A 100 -11.97 3.74 -15.07
N ARG A 101 -12.55 3.57 -13.88
CA ARG A 101 -11.92 3.94 -12.61
C ARG A 101 -10.80 2.95 -12.29
N VAL A 102 -9.60 3.45 -11.98
CA VAL A 102 -8.41 2.67 -11.66
C VAL A 102 -7.76 3.28 -10.41
N LEU A 103 -7.42 2.46 -9.42
CA LEU A 103 -6.68 2.92 -8.26
C LEU A 103 -5.20 3.14 -8.63
N PHE A 104 -4.65 4.30 -8.32
CA PHE A 104 -3.20 4.52 -8.35
C PHE A 104 -2.63 4.13 -7.00
N ASP A 105 -2.03 2.97 -6.94
CA ASP A 105 -1.62 2.30 -5.70
C ASP A 105 -0.09 2.13 -5.65
N THR A 106 0.56 2.94 -4.81
CA THR A 106 2.03 2.91 -4.69
C THR A 106 2.54 1.66 -3.96
N GLY A 107 1.68 0.98 -3.20
CA GLY A 107 1.97 -0.30 -2.54
C GLY A 107 1.70 -1.53 -3.41
N SER A 108 1.26 -1.34 -4.67
CA SER A 108 0.84 -2.42 -5.54
C SER A 108 1.57 -2.45 -6.88
N VAL A 109 1.42 -3.57 -7.55
CA VAL A 109 1.72 -3.76 -8.99
C VAL A 109 0.48 -3.48 -9.83
N ASN A 110 0.57 -3.62 -11.14
CA ASN A 110 -0.61 -3.55 -12.00
C ASN A 110 -1.54 -4.75 -11.76
N LEU A 111 -2.76 -4.49 -11.30
CA LEU A 111 -3.78 -5.49 -10.97
C LEU A 111 -5.07 -5.24 -11.77
N LEU A 112 -5.75 -6.31 -12.18
CA LEU A 112 -7.10 -6.28 -12.74
C LEU A 112 -7.99 -7.33 -12.07
N SER A 113 -9.29 -7.06 -11.97
CA SER A 113 -10.26 -8.10 -11.59
C SER A 113 -10.46 -9.09 -12.75
N ALA A 114 -10.67 -10.37 -12.43
CA ALA A 114 -10.96 -11.40 -13.42
C ALA A 114 -12.26 -11.09 -14.20
N GLU A 115 -13.24 -10.48 -13.54
CA GLU A 115 -14.48 -10.04 -14.19
C GLU A 115 -14.20 -9.02 -15.29
N PHE A 116 -13.37 -7.99 -14.98
CA PHE A 116 -12.99 -6.98 -15.95
C PHE A 116 -12.15 -7.56 -17.09
N ALA A 117 -11.17 -8.40 -16.78
CA ALA A 117 -10.34 -9.07 -17.79
C ALA A 117 -11.21 -9.88 -18.77
N LYS A 118 -12.21 -10.63 -18.25
CA LYS A 118 -13.20 -11.37 -19.05
C LYS A 118 -14.07 -10.43 -19.90
N LYS A 119 -14.58 -9.34 -19.31
CA LYS A 119 -15.38 -8.31 -20.02
C LYS A 119 -14.61 -7.71 -21.18
N MET A 120 -13.33 -7.49 -21.01
CA MET A 120 -12.44 -6.94 -22.04
C MET A 120 -11.97 -7.97 -23.07
N GLY A 121 -12.19 -9.26 -22.82
CA GLY A 121 -11.70 -10.35 -23.66
C GLY A 121 -10.17 -10.49 -23.61
N LEU A 122 -9.55 -10.12 -22.48
CA LEU A 122 -8.10 -10.28 -22.31
C LEU A 122 -7.75 -11.76 -22.21
N ARG A 123 -6.70 -12.16 -22.93
CA ARG A 123 -6.16 -13.51 -22.81
C ARG A 123 -5.35 -13.60 -21.52
N LEU A 124 -5.65 -14.61 -20.72
CA LEU A 124 -4.85 -14.94 -19.53
C LEU A 124 -3.68 -15.83 -19.97
N ASP A 125 -2.49 -15.49 -19.52
CA ASP A 125 -1.25 -16.17 -19.83
C ASP A 125 -0.62 -16.80 -18.58
N GLY A 126 0.07 -17.92 -18.79
CA GLY A 126 0.79 -18.64 -17.74
C GLY A 126 -0.11 -19.46 -16.81
N ASP A 127 0.57 -20.18 -15.90
CA ASP A 127 -0.10 -20.95 -14.86
C ASP A 127 -0.64 -20.04 -13.77
N THR A 128 -1.71 -20.49 -13.13
CA THR A 128 -2.23 -19.82 -11.91
C THR A 128 -1.18 -19.92 -10.80
N ARG A 129 -0.84 -18.78 -10.21
CA ARG A 129 0.13 -18.68 -9.12
C ARG A 129 -0.49 -17.98 -7.91
N LYS A 130 0.04 -18.28 -6.73
CA LYS A 130 -0.31 -17.53 -5.53
C LYS A 130 0.35 -16.16 -5.56
N PHE A 131 -0.47 -15.14 -5.39
CA PHE A 131 -0.06 -13.74 -5.29
C PHE A 131 -0.37 -13.25 -3.88
N GLY A 132 0.64 -12.75 -3.19
CA GLY A 132 0.50 -12.23 -1.82
C GLY A 132 -0.29 -10.92 -1.82
N THR A 133 -1.30 -10.83 -0.98
CA THR A 133 -2.06 -9.60 -0.73
C THR A 133 -2.26 -9.41 0.76
N VAL A 134 -2.68 -8.21 1.16
CA VAL A 134 -2.93 -7.84 2.55
C VAL A 134 -3.96 -8.76 3.23
N GLY A 135 -5.00 -9.18 2.51
CA GLY A 135 -6.02 -10.12 3.01
C GLY A 135 -5.62 -11.59 2.87
N GLY A 136 -4.37 -11.90 2.50
CA GLY A 136 -3.87 -13.25 2.29
C GLY A 136 -3.59 -13.57 0.81
N PRO A 137 -3.02 -14.75 0.52
CA PRO A 137 -2.66 -15.11 -0.84
C PRO A 137 -3.89 -15.41 -1.71
N VAL A 138 -3.93 -14.83 -2.90
CA VAL A 138 -4.97 -15.04 -3.92
C VAL A 138 -4.40 -15.77 -5.14
N ASP A 139 -5.27 -16.39 -5.91
CA ASP A 139 -4.90 -16.96 -7.19
C ASP A 139 -4.84 -15.86 -8.25
N ALA A 140 -3.72 -15.78 -8.97
CA ALA A 140 -3.51 -14.82 -10.04
C ALA A 140 -2.92 -15.49 -11.29
N GLN A 141 -3.29 -14.94 -12.44
CA GLN A 141 -2.67 -15.18 -13.74
C GLN A 141 -2.23 -13.83 -14.30
N THR A 142 -1.46 -13.82 -15.38
CA THR A 142 -1.12 -12.58 -16.05
C THR A 142 -1.99 -12.34 -17.28
N ALA A 143 -2.22 -11.07 -17.61
CA ALA A 143 -2.82 -10.66 -18.87
C ALA A 143 -2.01 -9.52 -19.46
N HIS A 144 -2.02 -9.44 -20.78
CA HIS A 144 -1.38 -8.38 -21.53
C HIS A 144 -2.41 -7.32 -21.94
N VAL A 145 -2.05 -6.05 -21.74
CA VAL A 145 -2.81 -4.87 -22.15
C VAL A 145 -1.94 -4.08 -23.12
N ASP A 146 -2.35 -3.99 -24.39
CA ASP A 146 -1.58 -3.33 -25.45
C ASP A 146 -1.38 -1.84 -25.16
N THR A 147 -2.44 -1.18 -24.64
CA THR A 147 -2.40 0.24 -24.28
C THR A 147 -3.19 0.53 -23.01
N LEU A 148 -2.57 1.25 -22.09
CA LEU A 148 -3.20 1.88 -20.93
C LEU A 148 -3.04 3.39 -21.06
N GLN A 149 -4.16 4.12 -21.19
CA GLN A 149 -4.14 5.57 -21.33
C GLN A 149 -4.73 6.26 -20.11
N ILE A 150 -3.96 7.15 -19.49
CA ILE A 150 -4.38 7.98 -18.35
C ILE A 150 -4.23 9.46 -18.75
N GLY A 151 -5.33 10.12 -19.10
CA GLY A 151 -5.27 11.46 -19.68
C GLY A 151 -4.44 11.48 -20.96
N GLY A 152 -3.38 12.29 -20.99
CA GLY A 152 -2.44 12.37 -22.11
C GLY A 152 -1.26 11.40 -22.04
N LEU A 153 -1.14 10.59 -20.99
CA LEU A 153 -0.16 9.52 -20.89
C LEU A 153 -0.68 8.27 -21.57
N VAL A 154 0.11 7.66 -22.46
CA VAL A 154 -0.15 6.34 -23.03
C VAL A 154 0.99 5.40 -22.64
N LEU A 155 0.68 4.31 -21.99
CA LEU A 155 1.61 3.23 -21.65
C LEU A 155 1.35 2.06 -22.58
N HIS A 156 2.41 1.50 -23.19
CA HIS A 156 2.34 0.37 -24.11
C HIS A 156 2.82 -0.91 -23.44
N ASP A 157 2.33 -2.05 -23.94
CA ASP A 157 2.80 -3.38 -23.53
C ASP A 157 2.76 -3.61 -22.00
N GLN A 158 1.63 -3.31 -21.37
CA GLN A 158 1.50 -3.45 -19.92
C GLN A 158 1.09 -4.87 -19.53
N THR A 159 1.82 -5.45 -18.57
CA THR A 159 1.43 -6.70 -17.92
C THR A 159 0.63 -6.40 -16.67
N PHE A 160 -0.49 -7.08 -16.50
CA PHE A 160 -1.33 -7.03 -15.30
C PHE A 160 -1.43 -8.40 -14.66
N TYR A 161 -1.43 -8.47 -13.34
CA TYR A 161 -1.89 -9.63 -12.61
C TYR A 161 -3.42 -9.59 -12.54
N VAL A 162 -4.05 -10.67 -12.94
CA VAL A 162 -5.51 -10.83 -12.91
C VAL A 162 -5.87 -11.69 -11.71
N ILE A 163 -6.48 -11.09 -10.71
CA ILE A 163 -6.87 -11.78 -9.48
C ILE A 163 -8.31 -12.28 -9.58
N GLN A 164 -8.54 -13.54 -9.10
CA GLN A 164 -9.82 -14.24 -9.23
C GLN A 164 -10.88 -13.78 -8.22
N GLN A 165 -10.48 -13.06 -7.21
CA GLN A 165 -11.40 -12.56 -6.19
C GLN A 165 -12.29 -11.45 -6.76
N PRO A 166 -13.58 -11.38 -6.39
CA PRO A 166 -14.41 -10.27 -6.77
C PRO A 166 -13.84 -8.99 -6.17
N TRP A 167 -13.70 -7.99 -7.01
CA TRP A 167 -13.35 -6.65 -6.63
C TRP A 167 -14.66 -5.95 -6.31
N GLY A 168 -14.83 -5.50 -5.09
CA GLY A 168 -15.89 -4.69 -4.55
C GLY A 168 -17.25 -4.58 -5.27
N GLY A 169 -17.83 -3.41 -5.19
CA GLY A 169 -19.16 -3.12 -5.73
C GLY A 169 -19.15 -2.66 -7.19
N LYS A 170 -20.33 -2.30 -7.69
CA LYS A 170 -20.56 -1.89 -9.09
C LYS A 170 -19.75 -0.68 -9.52
N ASP A 171 -19.42 0.21 -8.58
CA ASP A 171 -18.71 1.48 -8.82
C ASP A 171 -17.24 1.44 -8.38
N ASP A 172 -16.72 0.27 -8.01
CA ASP A 172 -15.32 0.12 -7.61
C ASP A 172 -14.35 0.24 -8.80
N PRO A 173 -13.06 0.56 -8.53
CA PRO A 173 -12.03 0.51 -9.54
C PRO A 173 -11.93 -0.88 -10.18
N ILE A 174 -11.67 -0.92 -11.49
CA ILE A 174 -11.47 -2.18 -12.23
C ILE A 174 -10.20 -2.92 -11.83
N GLY A 175 -9.32 -2.23 -11.11
CA GLY A 175 -8.01 -2.69 -10.71
C GLY A 175 -7.15 -1.57 -10.17
N ALA A 176 -5.86 -1.85 -10.07
CA ALA A 176 -4.85 -0.89 -9.63
C ALA A 176 -3.71 -0.79 -10.65
N VAL A 177 -3.04 0.36 -10.65
CA VAL A 177 -1.76 0.60 -11.31
C VAL A 177 -0.80 1.22 -10.31
N GLY A 178 0.45 0.78 -10.32
CA GLY A 178 1.40 1.21 -9.30
C GLY A 178 2.84 1.13 -9.76
N TYR A 179 3.59 0.17 -9.25
CA TYR A 179 5.03 0.04 -9.47
C TYR A 179 5.45 0.13 -10.95
N GLU A 180 4.72 -0.54 -11.86
CA GLU A 180 5.05 -0.54 -13.28
C GLU A 180 4.96 0.83 -13.93
N VAL A 181 4.07 1.70 -13.44
CA VAL A 181 3.97 3.10 -13.86
C VAL A 181 5.10 3.92 -13.27
N MET A 182 5.30 3.81 -11.96
CA MET A 182 6.30 4.59 -11.23
C MET A 182 7.75 4.28 -11.60
N ARG A 183 8.06 3.03 -12.01
CA ARG A 183 9.40 2.69 -12.49
C ARG A 183 9.77 3.36 -13.82
N ARG A 184 8.79 3.92 -14.54
CA ARG A 184 8.94 4.60 -15.83
C ARG A 184 8.90 6.11 -15.73
N LEU A 185 8.17 6.61 -14.76
CA LEU A 185 7.77 8.01 -14.64
C LEU A 185 8.05 8.51 -13.24
N ALA A 186 8.47 9.76 -13.12
CA ALA A 186 8.36 10.42 -11.82
C ALA A 186 6.89 10.85 -11.62
N VAL A 187 6.39 10.71 -10.40
CA VAL A 187 4.97 10.90 -10.09
C VAL A 187 4.82 11.89 -8.95
N ASN A 188 3.95 12.87 -9.11
CA ASN A 188 3.54 13.77 -8.02
C ASN A 188 2.06 13.53 -7.71
N ILE A 189 1.75 13.32 -6.43
CA ILE A 189 0.42 13.14 -5.88
C ILE A 189 0.09 14.38 -5.07
N ASP A 190 -0.80 15.21 -5.58
CA ASP A 190 -1.29 16.42 -4.92
C ASP A 190 -2.69 16.15 -4.35
N TYR A 191 -2.72 15.73 -3.09
CA TYR A 191 -3.97 15.46 -2.39
C TYR A 191 -4.81 16.72 -2.15
N GLN A 192 -4.17 17.88 -2.02
CA GLN A 192 -4.85 19.14 -1.75
C GLN A 192 -5.70 19.58 -2.93
N HIS A 193 -5.19 19.41 -4.14
CA HIS A 193 -5.89 19.79 -5.37
C HIS A 193 -6.51 18.59 -6.10
N ALA A 194 -6.47 17.41 -5.50
CA ALA A 194 -6.95 16.15 -6.08
C ALA A 194 -6.40 15.91 -7.50
N GLN A 195 -5.06 15.92 -7.61
CA GLN A 195 -4.35 15.77 -8.87
C GLN A 195 -3.22 14.76 -8.78
N LEU A 196 -3.00 14.07 -9.88
CA LEU A 196 -1.86 13.20 -10.11
C LEU A 196 -1.11 13.69 -11.35
N THR A 197 0.20 13.93 -11.22
CA THR A 197 1.03 14.36 -12.34
C THR A 197 2.12 13.34 -12.63
N PHE A 198 2.21 12.95 -13.89
CA PHE A 198 3.26 12.07 -14.42
C PHE A 198 4.28 12.90 -15.19
N TYR A 199 5.56 12.66 -14.94
CA TYR A 199 6.66 13.33 -15.59
C TYR A 199 7.58 12.35 -16.30
N ASP A 200 8.16 12.76 -17.41
CA ASP A 200 9.23 12.05 -18.10
C ASP A 200 10.45 11.89 -17.16
N ALA A 201 10.62 10.72 -16.55
CA ALA A 201 11.59 10.50 -15.47
C ALA A 201 13.03 10.90 -15.85
N PRO A 202 13.56 10.61 -17.07
CA PRO A 202 14.89 11.07 -17.47
C PRO A 202 15.07 12.60 -17.42
N LYS A 203 14.01 13.36 -17.70
CA LYS A 203 14.03 14.83 -17.76
C LYS A 203 13.52 15.48 -16.48
N PHE A 204 12.96 14.70 -15.57
CA PHE A 204 12.40 15.22 -14.34
C PHE A 204 13.48 15.78 -13.43
N SER A 205 13.19 16.91 -12.81
CA SER A 205 13.99 17.52 -11.75
C SER A 205 13.02 18.15 -10.75
N TYR A 206 13.12 17.72 -9.50
CA TYR A 206 12.30 18.28 -8.44
C TYR A 206 12.71 19.74 -8.17
N SER A 207 11.74 20.65 -8.16
CA SER A 207 11.95 22.08 -7.93
C SER A 207 11.16 22.63 -6.74
N GLY A 208 10.45 21.75 -5.98
CA GLY A 208 9.70 22.14 -4.80
C GLY A 208 10.57 22.29 -3.54
N HIS A 209 9.92 22.43 -2.40
CA HIS A 209 10.56 22.67 -1.10
C HIS A 209 10.39 21.48 -0.13
N GLY A 210 9.96 20.31 -0.64
CA GLY A 210 9.73 19.11 0.16
C GLY A 210 11.02 18.53 0.75
N VAL A 211 10.87 17.86 1.88
CA VAL A 211 11.96 17.09 2.47
C VAL A 211 12.27 15.91 1.56
N LYS A 212 13.55 15.75 1.21
CA LYS A 212 14.04 14.65 0.40
C LYS A 212 14.41 13.46 1.27
N LEU A 213 13.88 12.29 0.91
CA LEU A 213 14.16 11.02 1.57
C LEU A 213 14.66 9.98 0.54
N PRO A 214 15.64 9.14 0.89
CA PRO A 214 16.01 8.02 0.03
C PRO A 214 14.92 6.95 0.05
N LEU A 215 14.61 6.40 -1.13
CA LEU A 215 13.77 5.23 -1.29
C LEU A 215 14.60 3.96 -1.34
N VAL A 216 14.06 2.90 -0.78
CA VAL A 216 14.55 1.54 -0.94
C VAL A 216 13.54 0.79 -1.80
N ILE A 217 14.03 0.03 -2.77
CA ILE A 217 13.19 -0.80 -3.62
C ILE A 217 13.54 -2.25 -3.31
N ASP A 218 12.62 -2.98 -2.68
CA ASP A 218 12.75 -4.43 -2.46
C ASP A 218 11.73 -5.17 -3.32
N GLY A 219 12.23 -5.81 -4.37
CA GLY A 219 11.37 -6.40 -5.40
C GLY A 219 10.52 -5.34 -6.10
N GLN A 220 9.24 -5.25 -5.75
CA GLN A 220 8.29 -4.26 -6.27
C GLN A 220 7.72 -3.37 -5.16
N ALA A 221 8.15 -3.56 -3.92
CA ALA A 221 7.81 -2.68 -2.81
C ALA A 221 8.68 -1.42 -2.83
N ILE A 222 8.06 -0.27 -2.62
CA ILE A 222 8.71 1.03 -2.52
C ILE A 222 8.68 1.43 -1.07
N GLU A 223 9.84 1.50 -0.45
CA GLU A 223 9.97 1.65 0.99
C GLU A 223 10.74 2.92 1.37
N VAL A 224 10.37 3.46 2.51
CA VAL A 224 11.06 4.59 3.15
C VAL A 224 11.42 4.24 4.58
N LYS A 225 12.56 4.72 5.05
CA LYS A 225 12.95 4.57 6.44
C LYS A 225 12.15 5.53 7.33
N ALA A 226 11.52 4.97 8.37
CA ALA A 226 10.82 5.74 9.39
C ALA A 226 11.10 5.19 10.79
N SER A 227 10.73 5.96 11.84
CA SER A 227 10.89 5.51 13.22
C SER A 227 9.79 6.01 14.15
N ILE A 228 9.53 5.20 15.19
CA ILE A 228 8.64 5.47 16.30
C ILE A 228 9.48 5.42 17.58
N GLY A 229 9.84 6.57 18.15
CA GLY A 229 10.79 6.61 19.24
C GLY A 229 12.12 5.97 18.84
N ALA A 230 12.55 4.93 19.56
CA ALA A 230 13.78 4.19 19.26
C ALA A 230 13.61 3.10 18.19
N ALA A 231 12.38 2.69 17.89
CA ALA A 231 12.09 1.67 16.89
C ALA A 231 12.20 2.26 15.48
N SER A 232 13.06 1.68 14.63
CA SER A 232 13.28 2.15 13.26
C SER A 232 13.19 1.00 12.29
N GLY A 233 12.56 1.22 11.12
CA GLY A 233 12.40 0.21 10.09
C GLY A 233 12.16 0.79 8.72
N LEU A 234 11.99 -0.09 7.73
CA LEU A 234 11.55 0.26 6.38
C LEU A 234 10.03 0.04 6.29
N PHE A 235 9.34 0.98 5.71
CA PHE A 235 7.88 0.99 5.58
C PHE A 235 7.49 1.19 4.13
N THR A 236 6.58 0.37 3.65
CA THR A 236 5.99 0.55 2.31
C THR A 236 5.22 1.87 2.25
N LEU A 237 5.40 2.62 1.18
CA LEU A 237 4.53 3.75 0.84
C LEU A 237 3.32 3.23 0.09
N ASP A 238 2.13 3.41 0.64
CA ASP A 238 0.93 2.76 0.13
C ASP A 238 -0.28 3.71 0.07
N THR A 239 -0.52 4.24 -1.13
CA THR A 239 -1.67 5.09 -1.39
C THR A 239 -2.98 4.30 -1.48
N GLY A 240 -2.92 2.99 -1.70
CA GLY A 240 -4.06 2.09 -1.67
C GLY A 240 -4.54 1.77 -0.26
N ASN A 241 -3.66 1.90 0.73
CA ASN A 241 -4.01 1.75 2.14
C ASN A 241 -4.77 2.99 2.63
N GLN A 242 -6.06 2.84 2.86
CA GLN A 242 -6.93 3.93 3.30
C GLN A 242 -6.82 4.24 4.79
N VAL A 243 -6.30 3.30 5.61
CA VAL A 243 -5.99 3.56 7.02
C VAL A 243 -4.65 4.30 7.16
N ALA A 244 -4.30 4.69 8.38
CA ALA A 244 -3.15 5.56 8.58
C ALA A 244 -1.82 4.83 8.44
N PHE A 245 -1.64 3.88 9.31
CA PHE A 245 -0.34 3.33 9.58
C PHE A 245 -0.51 1.95 10.18
N TRP A 246 -0.02 0.94 9.49
CA TRP A 246 -0.03 -0.37 10.11
C TRP A 246 1.39 -0.89 10.34
N LEU A 247 1.54 -1.68 11.38
CA LEU A 247 2.80 -2.20 11.88
C LEU A 247 2.77 -3.71 11.82
N GLU A 248 3.78 -4.29 11.16
CA GLU A 248 3.87 -5.73 10.95
C GLU A 248 4.26 -6.48 12.24
N PRO A 249 3.85 -7.76 12.40
CA PRO A 249 4.04 -8.54 13.61
C PRO A 249 5.48 -8.59 14.11
N GLY A 250 6.44 -8.76 13.21
CA GLY A 250 7.87 -8.81 13.56
C GLY A 250 8.36 -7.51 14.17
N PHE A 251 8.00 -6.39 13.55
CA PHE A 251 8.37 -5.05 14.03
C PHE A 251 7.70 -4.73 15.37
N VAL A 252 6.40 -5.05 15.51
CA VAL A 252 5.63 -4.86 16.74
C VAL A 252 6.26 -5.65 17.89
N LYS A 253 6.56 -6.93 17.67
CA LYS A 253 7.14 -7.84 18.65
C LYS A 253 8.57 -7.46 19.04
N ALA A 254 9.43 -7.20 18.05
CA ALA A 254 10.83 -6.86 18.29
C ALA A 254 11.01 -5.60 19.12
N ASN A 255 10.07 -4.66 19.01
CA ASN A 255 10.10 -3.37 19.69
C ASN A 255 9.11 -3.25 20.86
N ASN A 256 8.42 -4.34 21.23
CA ASN A 256 7.41 -4.35 22.32
C ASN A 256 6.36 -3.21 22.22
N LEU A 257 5.88 -2.93 20.99
CA LEU A 257 5.07 -1.73 20.73
C LEU A 257 3.68 -1.77 21.33
N ILE A 258 3.09 -2.95 21.56
CA ILE A 258 1.79 -3.08 22.25
C ILE A 258 1.87 -2.45 23.64
N GLU A 259 2.88 -2.77 24.42
CA GLU A 259 3.07 -2.25 25.76
C GLU A 259 3.53 -0.79 25.74
N GLN A 260 4.51 -0.45 24.88
CA GLN A 260 5.06 0.90 24.80
C GLN A 260 4.02 1.97 24.42
N LEU A 261 3.08 1.60 23.54
CA LEU A 261 2.01 2.50 23.08
C LEU A 261 0.74 2.36 23.91
N GLY A 262 0.70 1.45 24.90
CA GLY A 262 -0.47 1.21 25.75
C GLY A 262 -1.67 0.67 24.96
N ALA A 263 -1.43 -0.05 23.86
CA ALA A 263 -2.49 -0.57 23.02
C ALA A 263 -3.27 -1.67 23.75
N HIS A 264 -4.57 -1.47 23.94
CA HIS A 264 -5.43 -2.40 24.64
C HIS A 264 -6.74 -2.72 23.91
N TYR A 265 -7.14 -1.89 22.94
CA TYR A 265 -8.26 -2.18 22.06
C TYR A 265 -7.80 -3.01 20.87
N ARG A 266 -8.58 -4.03 20.51
CA ARG A 266 -8.31 -4.92 19.41
C ARG A 266 -9.59 -5.21 18.63
N GLY A 267 -9.48 -5.32 17.31
CA GLY A 267 -10.61 -5.66 16.45
C GLY A 267 -10.27 -5.70 14.98
N TYR A 268 -11.31 -5.64 14.17
CA TYR A 268 -11.24 -5.64 12.72
C TYR A 268 -10.45 -4.43 12.21
N SER A 269 -9.48 -4.67 11.33
CA SER A 269 -8.63 -3.60 10.77
C SER A 269 -9.04 -3.20 9.35
N GLY A 270 -9.57 -4.10 8.55
CA GLY A 270 -10.00 -3.80 7.19
C GLY A 270 -10.10 -5.00 6.28
N GLU A 271 -10.23 -4.75 4.99
CA GLU A 271 -10.20 -5.74 3.92
C GLU A 271 -9.17 -5.35 2.87
N GLY A 272 -8.45 -6.33 2.35
CA GLY A 272 -7.57 -6.21 1.20
C GLY A 272 -8.03 -7.11 0.06
N TYR A 273 -7.28 -7.16 -1.01
CA TYR A 273 -7.61 -7.98 -2.19
C TYR A 273 -7.74 -9.49 -1.90
N GLY A 274 -7.24 -9.97 -0.78
CA GLY A 274 -7.36 -11.37 -0.35
C GLY A 274 -8.50 -11.64 0.62
N GLY A 275 -9.25 -10.62 1.01
CA GLY A 275 -10.32 -10.69 2.02
C GLY A 275 -9.98 -9.90 3.28
N PRO A 276 -10.65 -10.21 4.40
CA PRO A 276 -10.44 -9.50 5.65
C PRO A 276 -9.00 -9.67 6.15
N THR A 277 -8.44 -8.57 6.65
CA THR A 277 -7.14 -8.58 7.35
C THR A 277 -7.27 -9.26 8.71
N PRO A 278 -6.18 -9.75 9.30
CA PRO A 278 -6.17 -10.14 10.70
C PRO A 278 -6.62 -8.99 11.61
N GLU A 279 -7.13 -9.33 12.79
CA GLU A 279 -7.41 -8.30 13.81
C GLU A 279 -6.12 -7.62 14.27
N ALA A 280 -6.18 -6.30 14.46
CA ALA A 280 -5.08 -5.49 14.96
C ALA A 280 -5.39 -4.87 16.32
N TYR A 281 -4.35 -4.53 17.07
CA TYR A 281 -4.48 -3.59 18.18
C TYR A 281 -4.42 -2.17 17.66
N TYR A 282 -5.26 -1.29 18.19
CA TYR A 282 -5.25 0.13 17.83
C TYR A 282 -4.44 0.91 18.84
N ALA A 283 -3.61 1.83 18.35
CA ALA A 283 -2.82 2.70 19.20
C ALA A 283 -2.65 4.10 18.60
N ARG A 284 -2.36 5.06 19.44
CA ARG A 284 -1.90 6.38 19.03
C ARG A 284 -0.38 6.45 19.13
N VAL A 285 0.26 6.60 17.98
CA VAL A 285 1.69 6.92 17.88
C VAL A 285 1.84 8.42 18.04
N LYS A 286 2.55 8.84 19.10
CA LYS A 286 2.74 10.27 19.39
C LYS A 286 3.45 10.97 18.24
N THR A 287 4.54 10.39 17.75
CA THR A 287 5.36 10.96 16.66
C THR A 287 5.89 9.85 15.78
N LEU A 288 5.65 9.95 14.48
CA LEU A 288 6.30 9.18 13.42
C LEU A 288 7.36 10.06 12.78
N GLN A 289 8.63 9.61 12.80
CA GLN A 289 9.75 10.33 12.21
C GLN A 289 9.99 9.85 10.78
N LEU A 290 9.95 10.77 9.83
CA LEU A 290 10.26 10.59 8.41
C LEU A 290 11.40 11.53 8.01
N GLY A 291 12.65 11.04 8.08
CA GLY A 291 13.82 11.90 7.95
C GLY A 291 13.79 13.03 9.01
N ASP A 292 13.83 14.29 8.56
CA ASP A 292 13.74 15.45 9.45
C ASP A 292 12.29 15.92 9.71
N THR A 293 11.29 15.15 9.24
CA THR A 293 9.88 15.49 9.40
C THR A 293 9.23 14.62 10.49
N GLU A 294 8.52 15.25 11.42
CA GLU A 294 7.78 14.60 12.49
C GLU A 294 6.28 14.69 12.22
N VAL A 295 5.61 13.54 12.02
CA VAL A 295 4.15 13.47 11.89
C VAL A 295 3.57 13.07 13.25
N ASP A 296 2.80 13.95 13.85
CA ASP A 296 2.28 13.75 15.20
C ASP A 296 0.87 13.12 15.22
N ASN A 297 0.59 12.43 16.33
CA ASN A 297 -0.73 11.87 16.64
C ASN A 297 -1.30 10.96 15.54
N VAL A 298 -0.47 10.03 15.05
CA VAL A 298 -0.85 9.04 14.05
C VAL A 298 -1.62 7.89 14.70
N ILE A 299 -2.72 7.49 14.10
CA ILE A 299 -3.42 6.25 14.48
C ILE A 299 -2.72 5.08 13.79
N ALA A 300 -2.46 4.02 14.52
CA ALA A 300 -1.77 2.84 14.04
C ALA A 300 -2.54 1.56 14.37
N ASP A 301 -2.50 0.63 13.41
CA ASP A 301 -2.93 -0.75 13.56
C ASP A 301 -1.69 -1.62 13.78
N LEU A 302 -1.63 -2.29 14.93
CA LEU A 302 -0.52 -3.15 15.32
C LEU A 302 -0.92 -4.61 15.13
N TYR A 303 -0.36 -5.24 14.11
CA TYR A 303 -0.62 -6.65 13.87
C TYR A 303 0.19 -7.54 14.80
N THR A 304 -0.37 -8.68 15.14
CA THR A 304 0.26 -9.70 15.98
C THR A 304 0.14 -11.06 15.34
N GLY A 305 1.10 -11.92 15.61
CA GLY A 305 1.19 -13.26 15.02
C GLY A 305 2.63 -13.63 14.78
N ASP A 306 2.83 -14.65 13.96
CA ASP A 306 4.14 -15.04 13.51
C ASP A 306 4.57 -14.15 12.34
N PRO A 307 5.79 -13.58 12.39
CA PRO A 307 6.31 -12.77 11.31
C PRO A 307 6.40 -13.55 10.00
N ALA A 308 6.02 -12.91 8.90
CA ALA A 308 6.24 -13.48 7.59
C ALA A 308 7.72 -13.36 7.18
N PRO A 309 8.28 -14.34 6.45
CA PRO A 309 9.64 -14.22 5.94
C PRO A 309 9.84 -12.99 5.08
N GLY A 310 10.81 -12.13 5.46
CA GLY A 310 11.13 -10.91 4.71
C GLY A 310 10.08 -9.80 4.80
N GLU A 311 9.19 -9.83 5.81
CA GLU A 311 8.29 -8.70 6.06
C GLU A 311 9.10 -7.45 6.47
N ASN A 312 8.62 -6.28 6.06
CA ASN A 312 9.19 -5.01 6.50
C ASN A 312 8.59 -4.56 7.85
N ALA A 313 8.80 -3.29 8.23
CA ALA A 313 8.28 -2.80 9.50
C ALA A 313 6.77 -2.48 9.46
N GLY A 314 6.21 -2.28 8.27
CA GLY A 314 4.81 -1.94 8.09
C GLY A 314 4.55 -1.08 6.86
N ASN A 315 3.46 -0.32 6.91
CA ASN A 315 2.90 0.38 5.77
C ASN A 315 2.44 1.79 6.18
N ILE A 316 2.86 2.80 5.42
CA ILE A 316 2.46 4.21 5.58
C ILE A 316 1.33 4.48 4.59
N GLY A 317 0.13 4.59 5.12
CA GLY A 317 -1.08 4.76 4.34
C GLY A 317 -1.48 6.22 4.07
N ARG A 318 -2.63 6.35 3.42
CA ARG A 318 -3.15 7.61 2.91
C ARG A 318 -3.32 8.68 4.00
N SER A 319 -3.77 8.35 5.20
CA SER A 319 -4.02 9.35 6.23
C SER A 319 -2.76 10.09 6.69
N ILE A 320 -1.58 9.51 6.48
CA ILE A 320 -0.29 10.19 6.65
C ILE A 320 0.09 10.91 5.36
N LEU A 321 0.05 10.20 4.22
CA LEU A 321 0.51 10.71 2.93
C LEU A 321 -0.29 11.94 2.47
N GLN A 322 -1.59 12.00 2.76
CA GLN A 322 -2.46 13.14 2.40
C GLN A 322 -2.10 14.46 3.09
N GLN A 323 -1.22 14.43 4.09
CA GLN A 323 -0.68 15.66 4.73
C GLN A 323 0.44 16.30 3.90
N PHE A 324 0.80 15.68 2.76
CA PHE A 324 1.88 16.12 1.89
C PHE A 324 1.43 16.16 0.43
N ASN A 325 2.13 16.96 -0.36
CA ASN A 325 2.31 16.70 -1.77
C ASN A 325 3.45 15.72 -1.89
N VAL A 326 3.18 14.53 -2.43
CA VAL A 326 4.13 13.41 -2.47
C VAL A 326 4.71 13.30 -3.86
N THR A 327 6.05 13.42 -3.99
CA THR A 327 6.71 13.18 -5.28
C THR A 327 7.63 11.98 -5.17
N ILE A 328 7.45 11.01 -6.06
CA ILE A 328 8.19 9.75 -6.13
C ILE A 328 9.00 9.73 -7.43
N ASP A 329 10.31 9.62 -7.32
CA ASP A 329 11.25 9.45 -8.44
C ASP A 329 12.05 8.17 -8.24
N LEU A 330 11.52 7.05 -8.73
CA LEU A 330 12.19 5.75 -8.60
C LEU A 330 13.47 5.68 -9.42
N MET A 331 13.58 6.44 -10.51
CA MET A 331 14.81 6.46 -11.32
C MET A 331 16.01 6.97 -10.53
N ARG A 332 15.76 7.89 -9.57
CA ARG A 332 16.79 8.45 -8.69
C ARG A 332 16.75 7.85 -7.28
N GLY A 333 15.76 7.03 -6.96
CA GLY A 333 15.55 6.49 -5.63
C GLY A 333 15.20 7.59 -4.61
N GLU A 334 14.36 8.54 -5.00
CA GLU A 334 14.08 9.73 -4.22
C GLU A 334 12.57 9.91 -3.98
N LEU A 335 12.23 10.20 -2.72
CA LEU A 335 10.92 10.64 -2.27
C LEU A 335 11.02 12.10 -1.80
N TYR A 336 10.07 12.91 -2.19
CA TYR A 336 9.95 14.29 -1.70
C TYR A 336 8.59 14.47 -1.05
N LEU A 337 8.60 14.90 0.21
CA LEU A 337 7.41 15.18 1.01
C LEU A 337 7.31 16.68 1.27
N GLU A 338 6.38 17.36 0.60
CA GLU A 338 6.11 18.77 0.79
C GLU A 338 4.81 18.96 1.56
N LYS A 339 4.88 19.61 2.73
CA LYS A 339 3.73 19.83 3.61
C LYS A 339 2.65 20.64 2.90
N ASN A 340 1.40 20.19 3.00
CA ASN A 340 0.23 20.85 2.43
C ASN A 340 -0.70 21.39 3.53
N ASP A 341 -1.88 21.89 3.17
CA ASP A 341 -2.85 22.49 4.10
C ASP A 341 -3.46 21.49 5.11
N ALA A 342 -3.27 20.19 4.89
CA ALA A 342 -3.64 19.15 5.84
C ALA A 342 -2.56 18.86 6.88
N TRP A 343 -1.38 19.46 6.76
CA TRP A 343 -0.27 19.24 7.67
C TRP A 343 -0.63 19.54 9.12
N GLY A 344 -0.24 18.62 10.01
CA GLY A 344 -0.43 18.76 11.46
C GLY A 344 -1.86 18.48 11.93
N LYS A 345 -2.76 18.07 11.06
CA LYS A 345 -4.08 17.58 11.49
C LYS A 345 -3.89 16.22 12.16
N PRO A 346 -4.31 16.07 13.44
CA PRO A 346 -4.14 14.81 14.14
C PRO A 346 -5.01 13.72 13.53
N GLY A 347 -4.52 12.49 13.54
CA GLY A 347 -5.37 11.34 13.29
C GLY A 347 -6.49 11.25 14.31
N ILE A 348 -7.71 11.07 13.85
CA ILE A 348 -8.89 10.90 14.71
C ILE A 348 -9.35 9.46 14.57
N PHE A 349 -9.30 8.70 15.65
CA PHE A 349 -9.95 7.40 15.72
C PHE A 349 -11.47 7.58 15.85
N ASN A 350 -12.25 6.64 15.34
CA ASN A 350 -13.70 6.65 15.42
C ASN A 350 -14.17 6.85 16.87
N ARG A 351 -14.77 8.00 17.17
CA ARG A 351 -15.14 8.45 18.52
C ARG A 351 -16.37 7.76 19.10
N ALA A 352 -17.04 6.92 18.31
CA ALA A 352 -18.03 5.98 18.83
C ALA A 352 -17.39 4.70 19.38
N GLY A 353 -16.10 4.45 19.09
CA GLY A 353 -15.41 3.22 19.46
C GLY A 353 -15.97 2.01 18.73
N ILE A 354 -16.31 2.17 17.46
CA ILE A 354 -16.76 1.09 16.56
C ILE A 354 -15.88 1.06 15.33
N VAL A 355 -15.75 -0.11 14.74
CA VAL A 355 -15.15 -0.28 13.40
C VAL A 355 -16.25 -0.75 12.46
N ILE A 356 -16.37 -0.10 11.34
CA ILE A 356 -17.42 -0.32 10.35
C ILE A 356 -16.83 -0.76 9.03
N ASN A 357 -17.61 -1.52 8.26
CA ASN A 357 -17.29 -1.90 6.89
C ASN A 357 -18.48 -1.52 5.99
N PRO A 358 -18.28 -0.69 4.95
CA PRO A 358 -19.33 -0.36 4.00
C PRO A 358 -19.83 -1.60 3.25
N ILE A 359 -21.15 -1.72 3.14
CA ILE A 359 -21.83 -2.75 2.36
C ILE A 359 -22.98 -2.12 1.59
N ASP A 360 -23.55 -2.79 0.59
CA ASP A 360 -24.63 -2.25 -0.24
C ASP A 360 -25.84 -1.73 0.55
N GLN A 361 -26.08 -2.27 1.76
CA GLN A 361 -27.23 -1.92 2.60
C GLN A 361 -26.93 -0.83 3.64
N GLY A 362 -25.72 -0.29 3.68
CA GLY A 362 -25.26 0.67 4.67
C GLY A 362 -23.87 0.31 5.21
N GLN A 363 -23.63 0.56 6.50
CA GLN A 363 -22.35 0.26 7.15
C GLN A 363 -22.51 -0.80 8.22
N LYS A 364 -21.87 -1.94 8.03
CA LYS A 364 -21.89 -3.05 8.99
C LYS A 364 -20.88 -2.82 10.10
N ILE A 365 -21.32 -2.97 11.35
CA ILE A 365 -20.42 -2.89 12.50
C ILE A 365 -19.65 -4.20 12.62
N MET A 366 -18.33 -4.11 12.48
CA MET A 366 -17.39 -5.22 12.56
C MET A 366 -16.80 -5.39 13.95
N THR A 367 -16.61 -4.27 14.69
CA THR A 367 -16.11 -4.26 16.07
C THR A 367 -16.86 -3.22 16.88
N VAL A 368 -17.13 -3.53 18.13
CA VAL A 368 -17.57 -2.58 19.17
C VAL A 368 -16.55 -2.67 20.30
N LEU A 369 -15.85 -1.58 20.57
CA LEU A 369 -14.77 -1.56 21.56
C LEU A 369 -15.35 -1.50 22.98
N PRO A 370 -14.83 -2.31 23.92
CA PRO A 370 -15.31 -2.35 25.30
C PRO A 370 -15.14 -1.00 26.00
N GLY A 371 -16.15 -0.59 26.77
CA GLY A 371 -16.15 0.67 27.53
C GLY A 371 -16.31 1.94 26.69
N CYS A 372 -16.46 1.81 25.38
CA CYS A 372 -16.59 2.94 24.47
C CYS A 372 -18.06 3.36 24.23
N PRO A 373 -18.29 4.57 23.67
CA PRO A 373 -19.65 5.11 23.48
C PRO A 373 -20.61 4.20 22.72
N GLY A 374 -20.14 3.48 21.69
CA GLY A 374 -20.96 2.57 20.92
C GLY A 374 -21.50 1.40 21.75
N GLU A 375 -20.65 0.80 22.60
CA GLU A 375 -21.10 -0.23 23.53
C GLU A 375 -22.09 0.33 24.56
N ALA A 376 -21.78 1.48 25.16
CA ALA A 376 -22.66 2.15 26.14
C ALA A 376 -24.04 2.51 25.54
N ALA A 377 -24.08 2.85 24.24
CA ALA A 377 -25.31 3.11 23.50
C ALA A 377 -26.05 1.82 23.07
N GLY A 378 -25.47 0.64 23.28
CA GLY A 378 -26.07 -0.65 22.95
C GLY A 378 -25.89 -1.10 21.50
N LEU A 379 -24.92 -0.55 20.77
CA LEU A 379 -24.51 -1.07 19.47
C LEU A 379 -23.88 -2.47 19.62
N LYS A 380 -24.01 -3.30 18.59
CA LYS A 380 -23.51 -4.68 18.59
C LYS A 380 -22.80 -4.99 17.27
N VAL A 381 -21.85 -5.88 17.33
CA VAL A 381 -21.23 -6.48 16.13
C VAL A 381 -22.33 -7.14 15.28
N GLY A 382 -22.30 -6.89 13.98
CA GLY A 382 -23.28 -7.35 13.02
C GLY A 382 -24.48 -6.41 12.80
N ASP A 383 -24.64 -5.35 13.61
CA ASP A 383 -25.59 -4.27 13.31
C ASP A 383 -25.24 -3.60 11.98
N ILE A 384 -26.26 -3.16 11.25
CA ILE A 384 -26.10 -2.41 10.00
C ILE A 384 -26.64 -1.00 10.22
N ILE A 385 -25.77 -0.01 10.16
CA ILE A 385 -26.14 1.41 10.19
C ILE A 385 -26.73 1.74 8.82
N THR A 386 -28.04 2.04 8.77
CA THR A 386 -28.79 2.37 7.56
C THR A 386 -29.12 3.84 7.45
N GLY A 387 -28.86 4.63 8.51
CA GLY A 387 -29.07 6.07 8.52
C GLY A 387 -28.29 6.75 9.62
N ILE A 388 -27.82 7.97 9.33
CA ILE A 388 -27.11 8.85 10.25
C ILE A 388 -27.77 10.22 10.20
N GLY A 389 -28.51 10.59 11.28
CA GLY A 389 -29.43 11.71 11.25
C GLY A 389 -30.52 11.49 10.20
N ASP A 390 -30.66 12.44 9.29
CA ASP A 390 -31.59 12.41 8.15
C ASP A 390 -30.94 11.93 6.84
N LYS A 391 -29.68 11.43 6.91
CA LYS A 391 -28.90 11.01 5.74
C LYS A 391 -28.66 9.51 5.73
N ASN A 392 -28.45 8.98 4.52
CA ASN A 392 -27.87 7.63 4.39
C ASN A 392 -26.38 7.69 4.75
N PRO A 393 -25.82 6.57 5.27
CA PRO A 393 -24.37 6.43 5.44
C PRO A 393 -23.61 6.61 4.13
N ALA A 394 -22.33 6.91 4.22
CA ALA A 394 -21.45 6.96 3.04
C ALA A 394 -21.50 5.63 2.26
N PRO A 395 -21.55 5.69 0.92
CA PRO A 395 -21.56 4.49 0.09
C PRO A 395 -20.23 3.73 0.17
N PRO A 396 -20.20 2.44 -0.25
CA PRO A 396 -18.95 1.71 -0.42
C PRO A 396 -17.99 2.46 -1.38
N GLY A 397 -16.69 2.36 -1.10
CA GLY A 397 -15.63 2.96 -1.92
C GLY A 397 -15.17 4.35 -1.50
N ASP A 398 -15.90 4.99 -0.59
CA ASP A 398 -15.48 6.24 0.05
C ASP A 398 -14.62 5.97 1.31
N ASP A 399 -14.23 7.05 1.99
CA ASP A 399 -13.44 6.97 3.22
C ASP A 399 -14.09 6.00 4.23
N PRO A 400 -13.37 4.98 4.72
CA PRO A 400 -13.92 4.03 5.70
C PRO A 400 -14.33 4.71 7.01
N ASP A 401 -13.77 5.88 7.30
CA ASP A 401 -14.14 6.66 8.46
C ASP A 401 -15.37 7.51 8.17
N GLU A 402 -16.52 7.06 8.67
CA GLU A 402 -17.76 7.84 8.57
C GLU A 402 -17.57 9.21 9.25
N PRO A 403 -17.69 10.33 8.51
CA PRO A 403 -17.42 11.67 9.04
C PRO A 403 -18.25 12.02 10.30
N ALA A 404 -19.40 11.39 10.47
CA ALA A 404 -20.24 11.59 11.65
C ALA A 404 -19.56 11.14 12.96
N PHE A 405 -18.72 10.12 12.90
CA PHE A 405 -18.00 9.61 14.09
C PHE A 405 -16.68 10.33 14.37
N LEU A 406 -16.26 11.22 13.48
CA LEU A 406 -15.07 12.07 13.63
C LEU A 406 -15.41 13.46 14.20
N GLN A 407 -16.70 13.76 14.45
CA GLN A 407 -17.17 15.03 15.00
C GLN A 407 -16.59 15.30 16.40
N PRO A 408 -16.58 16.55 16.89
CA PRO A 408 -16.04 16.91 18.19
C PRO A 408 -16.60 16.07 19.33
N VAL A 409 -15.78 15.85 20.35
CA VAL A 409 -16.20 15.21 21.62
C VAL A 409 -17.44 15.87 22.18
N GLY A 410 -18.41 15.07 22.63
CA GLY A 410 -19.69 15.51 23.16
C GLY A 410 -20.81 15.60 22.11
N THR A 411 -20.50 15.52 20.81
CA THR A 411 -21.52 15.45 19.77
C THR A 411 -22.36 14.17 19.94
N ILE A 412 -23.67 14.30 19.74
CA ILE A 412 -24.58 13.15 19.73
C ILE A 412 -24.87 12.78 18.26
N VAL A 413 -24.55 11.57 17.91
CA VAL A 413 -24.85 11.01 16.57
C VAL A 413 -26.09 10.14 16.67
N HIS A 414 -27.12 10.51 15.91
CA HIS A 414 -28.39 9.78 15.83
C HIS A 414 -28.32 8.72 14.74
N LEU A 415 -28.44 7.43 15.11
CA LEU A 415 -28.31 6.32 14.18
C LEU A 415 -29.66 5.62 13.97
N THR A 416 -29.90 5.22 12.71
CA THR A 416 -30.89 4.20 12.36
C THR A 416 -30.11 2.91 12.09
N VAL A 417 -30.43 1.88 12.89
CA VAL A 417 -29.68 0.62 12.91
C VAL A 417 -30.63 -0.54 12.63
N LYS A 418 -30.24 -1.40 11.69
CA LYS A 418 -30.90 -2.67 11.43
C LYS A 418 -30.20 -3.78 12.21
N ARG A 419 -30.94 -4.49 13.07
CA ARG A 419 -30.49 -5.66 13.84
C ARG A 419 -31.43 -6.84 13.57
N GLY A 420 -31.07 -7.75 12.69
CA GLY A 420 -31.98 -8.73 12.13
C GLY A 420 -33.16 -8.05 11.42
N ASP A 421 -34.38 -8.35 11.83
CA ASP A 421 -35.59 -7.73 11.27
C ASP A 421 -36.02 -6.44 11.98
N ALA A 422 -35.34 -6.09 13.08
CA ALA A 422 -35.68 -4.91 13.86
C ALA A 422 -34.94 -3.66 13.35
N THR A 423 -35.64 -2.53 13.32
CA THR A 423 -35.04 -1.20 13.10
C THR A 423 -35.03 -0.45 14.43
N LEU A 424 -33.84 -0.04 14.85
CA LEU A 424 -33.57 0.64 16.10
C LEU A 424 -33.14 2.09 15.85
N ARG A 425 -33.48 2.97 16.77
CA ARG A 425 -32.89 4.31 16.84
C ARG A 425 -31.97 4.36 18.05
N ILE A 426 -30.70 4.72 17.81
CA ILE A 426 -29.65 4.69 18.82
C ILE A 426 -28.89 6.01 18.77
N ASP A 427 -28.75 6.65 19.92
CA ASP A 427 -28.01 7.88 20.07
C ASP A 427 -26.64 7.57 20.69
N VAL A 428 -25.57 7.98 20.00
CA VAL A 428 -24.19 7.77 20.45
C VAL A 428 -23.55 9.11 20.78
N LYS A 429 -23.17 9.32 22.03
CA LYS A 429 -22.43 10.52 22.45
C LYS A 429 -20.94 10.28 22.33
N LEU A 430 -20.30 10.96 21.38
CA LEU A 430 -18.90 10.80 21.04
C LEU A 430 -17.94 11.19 22.17
N THR A 431 -16.86 10.41 22.34
CA THR A 431 -15.72 10.71 23.23
C THR A 431 -14.40 10.42 22.52
N ASP A 432 -13.28 10.87 23.06
CA ASP A 432 -11.99 10.35 22.62
C ASP A 432 -11.85 8.89 23.08
N VAL A 433 -11.35 8.04 22.18
CA VAL A 433 -11.21 6.60 22.38
C VAL A 433 -9.75 6.20 22.53
N LEU A 434 -8.85 6.82 21.74
CA LEU A 434 -7.40 6.58 21.76
C LEU A 434 -6.62 7.83 22.13
#